data_3de72f4c43b0fb770078053e75087d8b
#
_entry.id   3de72f4c43b0fb770078053e75087d8b
#
_cell.length_a   1.000
_cell.length_b   1.000
_cell.length_c   1.000
_cell.angle_alpha   90.00
_cell.angle_beta   90.00
_cell.angle_gamma   90.00
#
_symmetry.space_group_name_H-M   'P 1'
#
loop_
_entity.id
_entity.type
_entity.pdbx_description
1 polymer ?
#
loop_
_entity_poly.entity_id
_entity_poly.type
_entity_poly.pdbx_seq_one_letter_code
_entity_poly.pdbx_strand_id
1 'polypeptide(L)'
;MAVNKDLPYVLIHVLAKDKEHLLDHWLKTQLDEIDYPKNRIGLYIRTNDNKDRTTATLEDWINKQYGADTEPDDSYPWFNIEFNSDSVDEFIKQYGTHEWNAHRFKILGALRQEGVQYAIDEDYDFYYTCDVDNFVQPDTLKQLVSYNLPVVAPLIRYAEGKEEHRPYANYHNIASPNGYYQDNFAYYRILNGEVRGLIKCDVVHCTYLINKATLKDINYVDGSDDYEYVIFSRTLREKGIVQYLDNTRLYGYLTLEEDLEAVKKWMAKL
;
A
#
# COMPACT_ATOMS: atom_id res chain seq x y z
N MET A 1 -26.33 -16.13 -0.32
CA MET A 1 -25.92 -15.16 -1.34
C MET A 1 -25.00 -15.88 -2.31
N ALA A 2 -25.11 -15.67 -3.62
CA ALA A 2 -24.25 -16.35 -4.58
C ALA A 2 -22.79 -15.86 -4.33
N VAL A 3 -21.92 -16.77 -3.93
CA VAL A 3 -20.46 -16.50 -3.90
C VAL A 3 -20.09 -16.06 -5.30
N ASN A 4 -19.60 -14.84 -5.43
CA ASN A 4 -19.19 -14.28 -6.72
C ASN A 4 -17.91 -14.99 -7.15
N LYS A 5 -18.05 -16.17 -7.79
CA LYS A 5 -16.93 -17.06 -8.17
C LYS A 5 -16.01 -16.47 -9.22
N ASP A 6 -16.34 -15.28 -9.75
CA ASP A 6 -15.67 -14.68 -10.91
C ASP A 6 -14.71 -13.52 -10.54
N LEU A 7 -14.58 -13.15 -9.26
CA LEU A 7 -13.64 -12.11 -8.88
C LEU A 7 -12.20 -12.65 -8.83
N PRO A 8 -11.22 -11.86 -9.32
CA PRO A 8 -9.81 -12.24 -9.30
C PRO A 8 -9.25 -12.48 -7.88
N TYR A 9 -8.18 -13.24 -7.79
CA TYR A 9 -7.41 -13.40 -6.56
C TYR A 9 -6.43 -12.24 -6.39
N VAL A 10 -6.45 -11.61 -5.22
CA VAL A 10 -5.59 -10.47 -4.89
C VAL A 10 -4.69 -10.82 -3.71
N LEU A 11 -3.38 -10.66 -3.87
CA LEU A 11 -2.47 -10.63 -2.73
C LEU A 11 -2.43 -9.22 -2.14
N ILE A 12 -2.76 -9.07 -0.87
CA ILE A 12 -2.51 -7.84 -0.11
C ILE A 12 -1.21 -8.00 0.65
N HIS A 13 -0.23 -7.17 0.32
CA HIS A 13 1.05 -7.15 1.00
C HIS A 13 1.06 -6.06 2.08
N VAL A 14 1.20 -6.48 3.32
CA VAL A 14 1.21 -5.62 4.51
C VAL A 14 2.62 -5.53 5.07
N LEU A 15 3.19 -4.34 5.06
CA LEU A 15 4.46 -4.02 5.72
C LEU A 15 4.18 -3.15 6.95
N ALA A 16 4.50 -3.65 8.13
CA ALA A 16 4.29 -2.93 9.37
C ALA A 16 5.54 -2.94 10.24
N LYS A 17 6.07 -1.77 10.58
CA LYS A 17 7.20 -1.60 11.49
C LYS A 17 6.97 -0.41 12.41
N ASP A 18 6.99 -0.65 13.74
CA ASP A 18 6.78 0.38 14.76
C ASP A 18 5.46 1.17 14.53
N LYS A 19 4.32 0.45 14.32
CA LYS A 19 3.01 1.00 13.95
C LYS A 19 1.90 0.70 14.97
N GLU A 20 2.23 0.30 16.20
CA GLU A 20 1.26 -0.08 17.24
C GLU A 20 0.09 0.91 17.35
N HIS A 21 0.36 2.20 17.30
CA HIS A 21 -0.64 3.27 17.52
C HIS A 21 -1.64 3.46 16.36
N LEU A 22 -1.34 2.97 15.15
CA LEU A 22 -2.23 3.02 13.99
C LEU A 22 -2.84 1.65 13.67
N LEU A 23 -2.14 0.58 14.03
CA LEU A 23 -2.31 -0.75 13.45
C LEU A 23 -3.71 -1.35 13.72
N ASP A 24 -4.22 -1.27 14.94
CA ASP A 24 -5.56 -1.80 15.26
C ASP A 24 -6.65 -1.16 14.40
N HIS A 25 -6.58 0.15 14.21
CA HIS A 25 -7.54 0.86 13.38
C HIS A 25 -7.35 0.54 11.89
N TRP A 26 -6.10 0.40 11.45
CA TRP A 26 -5.78 0.05 10.08
C TRP A 26 -6.27 -1.36 9.74
N LEU A 27 -5.98 -2.37 10.56
CA LEU A 27 -6.44 -3.75 10.40
C LEU A 27 -7.95 -3.80 10.28
N LYS A 28 -8.66 -3.10 11.20
CA LYS A 28 -10.11 -3.03 11.18
C LYS A 28 -10.63 -2.41 9.87
N THR A 29 -10.14 -1.25 9.48
CA THR A 29 -10.74 -0.48 8.37
C THR A 29 -10.22 -0.93 7.00
N GLN A 30 -8.99 -1.45 6.91
CA GLN A 30 -8.38 -1.83 5.63
C GLN A 30 -8.47 -3.34 5.33
N LEU A 31 -8.63 -4.18 6.36
CA LEU A 31 -8.77 -5.62 6.18
C LEU A 31 -10.14 -6.16 6.62
N ASP A 32 -10.63 -5.82 7.83
CA ASP A 32 -11.90 -6.39 8.28
C ASP A 32 -13.11 -5.82 7.52
N GLU A 33 -13.11 -4.52 7.23
CA GLU A 33 -14.19 -3.78 6.57
C GLU A 33 -14.05 -3.69 5.03
N ILE A 34 -13.06 -4.35 4.43
CA ILE A 34 -12.82 -4.30 2.98
C ILE A 34 -14.02 -4.85 2.18
N ASP A 35 -14.51 -4.10 1.16
CA ASP A 35 -15.56 -4.55 0.23
C ASP A 35 -14.95 -5.42 -0.90
N TYR A 36 -14.38 -6.54 -0.51
CA TYR A 36 -13.89 -7.58 -1.40
C TYR A 36 -14.02 -8.93 -0.73
N PRO A 37 -14.40 -10.01 -1.43
CA PRO A 37 -14.57 -11.32 -0.79
C PRO A 37 -13.27 -11.81 -0.16
N LYS A 38 -13.26 -12.05 1.14
CA LYS A 38 -12.07 -12.46 1.89
C LYS A 38 -11.48 -13.77 1.39
N ASN A 39 -12.30 -14.68 0.87
CA ASN A 39 -11.85 -15.91 0.23
C ASN A 39 -11.21 -15.71 -1.15
N ARG A 40 -11.11 -14.48 -1.64
CA ARG A 40 -10.39 -14.05 -2.84
C ARG A 40 -9.19 -13.17 -2.53
N ILE A 41 -8.83 -13.06 -1.26
CA ILE A 41 -7.67 -12.31 -0.77
C ILE A 41 -6.69 -13.27 -0.13
N GLY A 42 -5.43 -13.18 -0.53
CA GLY A 42 -4.30 -13.66 0.23
C GLY A 42 -3.64 -12.51 0.97
N LEU A 43 -3.10 -12.78 2.14
CA LEU A 43 -2.35 -11.81 2.93
C LEU A 43 -0.90 -12.26 3.05
N TYR A 44 0.03 -11.40 2.63
CA TYR A 44 1.44 -11.53 2.93
C TYR A 44 1.82 -10.44 3.91
N ILE A 45 1.94 -10.82 5.19
CA ILE A 45 2.17 -9.88 6.30
C ILE A 45 3.62 -9.99 6.72
N ARG A 46 4.34 -8.88 6.62
CA ARG A 46 5.75 -8.78 6.98
C ARG A 46 5.96 -7.71 8.03
N THR A 47 6.59 -8.08 9.13
CA THR A 47 7.06 -7.16 10.18
C THR A 47 8.46 -7.55 10.61
N ASN A 48 9.26 -6.63 11.13
CA ASN A 48 10.61 -6.94 11.58
C ASN A 48 11.12 -5.91 12.57
N ASP A 49 11.96 -6.35 13.50
CA ASP A 49 12.78 -5.50 14.38
C ASP A 49 12.01 -4.37 15.06
N ASN A 50 10.78 -4.64 15.52
CA ASN A 50 9.93 -3.66 16.19
C ASN A 50 10.45 -3.27 17.58
N LYS A 51 10.20 -2.01 17.97
CA LYS A 51 10.46 -1.48 19.32
C LYS A 51 9.20 -1.42 20.17
N ASP A 52 8.03 -1.57 19.54
CA ASP A 52 6.69 -1.49 20.13
C ASP A 52 5.95 -2.83 20.01
N ARG A 53 4.65 -2.84 20.24
CA ARG A 53 3.82 -4.04 20.21
C ARG A 53 3.29 -4.40 18.82
N THR A 54 3.81 -3.83 17.75
CA THR A 54 3.36 -4.09 16.37
C THR A 54 3.27 -5.60 16.07
N THR A 55 4.32 -6.37 16.39
CA THR A 55 4.31 -7.83 16.16
C THR A 55 3.17 -8.51 16.92
N ALA A 56 3.03 -8.22 18.22
CA ALA A 56 1.99 -8.83 19.03
C ALA A 56 0.57 -8.46 18.56
N THR A 57 0.37 -7.23 18.13
CA THR A 57 -0.91 -6.78 17.57
C THR A 57 -1.28 -7.54 16.29
N LEU A 58 -0.31 -7.78 15.40
CA LEU A 58 -0.51 -8.59 14.20
C LEU A 58 -0.85 -10.04 14.56
N GLU A 59 -0.10 -10.65 15.46
CA GLU A 59 -0.34 -12.03 15.92
C GLU A 59 -1.72 -12.17 16.56
N ASP A 60 -2.13 -11.23 17.40
CA ASP A 60 -3.46 -11.22 18.03
C ASP A 60 -4.57 -11.10 16.98
N TRP A 61 -4.40 -10.26 15.95
CA TRP A 61 -5.36 -10.13 14.87
C TRP A 61 -5.43 -11.40 14.01
N ILE A 62 -4.28 -11.99 13.64
CA ILE A 62 -4.20 -13.24 12.86
C ILE A 62 -4.88 -14.38 13.62
N ASN A 63 -4.61 -14.52 14.94
CA ASN A 63 -5.22 -15.54 15.76
C ASN A 63 -6.76 -15.43 15.81
N LYS A 64 -7.31 -14.21 15.74
CA LYS A 64 -8.78 -14.03 15.63
C LYS A 64 -9.33 -14.54 14.32
N GLN A 65 -8.57 -14.49 13.21
CA GLN A 65 -9.01 -15.05 11.92
C GLN A 65 -9.09 -16.58 11.97
N TYR A 66 -8.32 -17.24 12.86
CA TYR A 66 -8.35 -18.70 13.04
C TYR A 66 -9.40 -19.18 14.04
N GLY A 67 -10.08 -18.28 14.76
CA GLY A 67 -11.05 -18.60 15.80
C GLY A 67 -12.30 -19.29 15.25
N ALA A 68 -12.81 -20.29 15.97
CA ALA A 68 -13.96 -21.11 15.57
C ALA A 68 -15.30 -20.37 15.53
N ASP A 69 -15.35 -19.11 15.96
CA ASP A 69 -16.59 -18.31 16.08
C ASP A 69 -16.79 -17.33 14.92
N THR A 70 -15.89 -17.30 13.93
CA THR A 70 -16.05 -16.45 12.74
C THR A 70 -16.79 -17.22 11.65
N GLU A 71 -17.87 -16.63 11.12
CA GLU A 71 -18.55 -17.18 9.95
C GLU A 71 -17.56 -17.27 8.77
N PRO A 72 -17.59 -18.36 7.98
CA PRO A 72 -16.62 -18.58 6.90
C PRO A 72 -16.53 -17.47 5.85
N ASP A 73 -17.60 -16.67 5.72
CA ASP A 73 -17.65 -15.54 4.77
C ASP A 73 -17.04 -14.23 5.35
N ASP A 74 -16.82 -14.15 6.66
CA ASP A 74 -16.35 -12.95 7.36
C ASP A 74 -14.87 -13.01 7.79
N SER A 75 -14.20 -14.16 7.59
CA SER A 75 -12.79 -14.36 7.94
C SER A 75 -11.93 -14.67 6.71
N TYR A 76 -10.65 -14.30 6.80
CA TYR A 76 -9.65 -14.75 5.83
C TYR A 76 -9.41 -16.26 6.02
N PRO A 77 -9.41 -17.07 4.94
CA PRO A 77 -8.99 -18.46 5.07
C PRO A 77 -7.58 -18.53 5.62
N TRP A 78 -7.36 -19.32 6.67
CA TRP A 78 -6.08 -19.44 7.37
C TRP A 78 -4.91 -19.79 6.43
N PHE A 79 -5.16 -20.59 5.39
CA PHE A 79 -4.17 -20.99 4.39
C PHE A 79 -3.82 -19.86 3.39
N ASN A 80 -4.51 -18.74 3.45
CA ASN A 80 -4.23 -17.56 2.63
C ASN A 80 -3.46 -16.47 3.42
N ILE A 81 -3.01 -16.76 4.65
CA ILE A 81 -2.25 -15.80 5.46
C ILE A 81 -0.82 -16.31 5.62
N GLU A 82 0.12 -15.65 4.99
CA GLU A 82 1.56 -15.82 5.22
C GLU A 82 2.05 -14.70 6.14
N PHE A 83 2.59 -15.08 7.29
CA PHE A 83 3.10 -14.14 8.30
C PHE A 83 4.56 -14.39 8.60
N ASN A 84 5.38 -13.37 8.50
CA ASN A 84 6.80 -13.45 8.84
C ASN A 84 7.22 -12.24 9.69
N SER A 85 7.84 -12.54 10.83
CA SER A 85 8.35 -11.57 11.80
C SER A 85 9.86 -11.67 12.03
N ASP A 86 10.58 -12.38 11.17
CA ASP A 86 12.02 -12.56 11.30
C ASP A 86 12.77 -11.22 11.23
N SER A 87 13.85 -11.13 12.01
CA SER A 87 14.75 -9.98 11.95
C SER A 87 15.38 -9.89 10.57
N VAL A 88 15.40 -8.69 10.02
CA VAL A 88 16.09 -8.40 8.75
C VAL A 88 17.45 -7.79 9.03
N ASP A 89 17.49 -6.79 9.91
CA ASP A 89 18.72 -6.13 10.32
C ASP A 89 18.49 -5.35 11.63
N GLU A 90 19.08 -5.81 12.70
CA GLU A 90 18.94 -5.16 14.00
C GLU A 90 19.45 -3.72 14.04
N PHE A 91 20.38 -3.35 13.14
CA PHE A 91 20.85 -1.96 13.03
C PHE A 91 19.73 -0.98 12.67
N ILE A 92 18.65 -1.45 12.05
CA ILE A 92 17.50 -0.59 11.72
C ILE A 92 16.86 -0.01 12.98
N LYS A 93 17.01 -0.66 14.15
CA LYS A 93 16.48 -0.20 15.44
C LYS A 93 17.12 1.11 15.92
N GLN A 94 18.30 1.47 15.42
CA GLN A 94 18.95 2.73 15.82
C GLN A 94 18.29 3.97 15.20
N TYR A 95 17.56 3.80 14.08
CA TYR A 95 16.92 4.90 13.38
C TYR A 95 15.56 5.26 13.96
N GLY A 96 15.19 6.54 13.90
CA GLY A 96 13.85 7.02 14.23
C GLY A 96 12.81 6.59 13.18
N THR A 97 11.51 6.67 13.51
CA THR A 97 10.41 6.19 12.64
C THR A 97 10.44 6.82 11.25
N HIS A 98 10.74 8.11 11.15
CA HIS A 98 10.83 8.85 9.88
C HIS A 98 12.25 9.27 9.51
N GLU A 99 13.26 8.60 10.08
CA GLU A 99 14.65 8.82 9.69
C GLU A 99 14.96 8.00 8.44
N TRP A 100 14.72 8.61 7.27
CA TRP A 100 14.91 7.99 5.98
C TRP A 100 16.37 8.07 5.51
N ASN A 101 16.96 6.93 5.18
CA ASN A 101 18.33 6.81 4.66
C ASN A 101 18.46 5.63 3.70
N ALA A 102 19.57 5.57 2.96
CA ALA A 102 19.83 4.55 1.94
C ALA A 102 19.69 3.10 2.48
N HIS A 103 20.12 2.87 3.72
CA HIS A 103 20.00 1.54 4.35
C HIS A 103 18.55 1.10 4.49
N ARG A 104 17.69 1.98 5.02
CA ARG A 104 16.26 1.70 5.16
C ARG A 104 15.57 1.52 3.80
N PHE A 105 15.93 2.30 2.79
CA PHE A 105 15.36 2.15 1.44
C PHE A 105 15.66 0.79 0.84
N LYS A 106 16.89 0.30 1.00
CA LYS A 106 17.30 -1.03 0.53
C LYS A 106 16.52 -2.15 1.22
N ILE A 107 16.35 -2.06 2.54
CA ILE A 107 15.54 -3.03 3.30
C ILE A 107 14.09 -2.99 2.84
N LEU A 108 13.48 -1.81 2.76
CA LEU A 108 12.09 -1.67 2.32
C LEU A 108 11.91 -2.19 0.89
N GLY A 109 12.84 -1.87 -0.01
CA GLY A 109 12.84 -2.39 -1.38
C GLY A 109 12.91 -3.91 -1.44
N ALA A 110 13.80 -4.53 -0.64
CA ALA A 110 13.91 -5.99 -0.56
C ALA A 110 12.62 -6.62 -0.05
N LEU A 111 12.01 -6.08 1.01
CA LEU A 111 10.76 -6.60 1.56
C LEU A 111 9.59 -6.46 0.57
N ARG A 112 9.50 -5.34 -0.18
CA ARG A 112 8.50 -5.21 -1.25
C ARG A 112 8.74 -6.21 -2.38
N GLN A 113 10.00 -6.47 -2.73
CA GLN A 113 10.35 -7.45 -3.75
C GLN A 113 9.97 -8.87 -3.34
N GLU A 114 10.14 -9.23 -2.06
CA GLU A 114 9.67 -10.51 -1.51
C GLU A 114 8.17 -10.69 -1.72
N GLY A 115 7.35 -9.69 -1.41
CA GLY A 115 5.90 -9.76 -1.60
C GLY A 115 5.49 -9.88 -3.07
N VAL A 116 6.19 -9.20 -3.98
CA VAL A 116 5.95 -9.38 -5.44
C VAL A 116 6.32 -10.78 -5.89
N GLN A 117 7.45 -11.32 -5.42
CA GLN A 117 7.85 -12.69 -5.75
C GLN A 117 6.84 -13.72 -5.23
N TYR A 118 6.36 -13.53 -3.99
CA TYR A 118 5.31 -14.38 -3.43
C TYR A 118 4.02 -14.33 -4.28
N ALA A 119 3.63 -13.15 -4.76
CA ALA A 119 2.46 -13.02 -5.65
C ALA A 119 2.65 -13.78 -6.97
N ILE A 120 3.87 -13.84 -7.50
CA ILE A 120 4.22 -14.60 -8.71
C ILE A 120 4.17 -16.09 -8.44
N ASP A 121 4.82 -16.55 -7.37
CA ASP A 121 4.99 -17.96 -7.03
C ASP A 121 3.64 -18.63 -6.69
N GLU A 122 2.76 -17.91 -6.01
CA GLU A 122 1.41 -18.36 -5.63
C GLU A 122 0.33 -18.02 -6.69
N ASP A 123 0.74 -17.53 -7.86
CA ASP A 123 -0.10 -17.30 -9.04
C ASP A 123 -1.28 -16.34 -8.85
N TYR A 124 -1.14 -15.29 -8.00
CA TYR A 124 -2.17 -14.27 -7.81
C TYR A 124 -2.43 -13.44 -9.08
N ASP A 125 -3.68 -13.02 -9.28
CA ASP A 125 -4.09 -12.18 -10.41
C ASP A 125 -3.66 -10.72 -10.23
N PHE A 126 -3.57 -10.27 -8.97
CA PHE A 126 -3.17 -8.92 -8.59
C PHE A 126 -2.33 -8.92 -7.33
N TYR A 127 -1.42 -7.94 -7.26
CA TYR A 127 -0.70 -7.56 -6.06
C TYR A 127 -1.14 -6.18 -5.63
N TYR A 128 -1.59 -6.04 -4.38
CA TYR A 128 -2.01 -4.79 -3.78
C TYR A 128 -1.15 -4.46 -2.57
N THR A 129 -0.68 -3.23 -2.48
CA THR A 129 -0.01 -2.70 -1.29
C THR A 129 -0.75 -1.48 -0.78
N CYS A 130 -0.84 -1.38 0.55
CA CYS A 130 -1.40 -0.23 1.26
C CYS A 130 -0.58 -0.07 2.55
N ASP A 131 0.21 0.99 2.62
CA ASP A 131 1.06 1.23 3.80
C ASP A 131 0.20 1.43 5.05
N VAL A 132 0.70 1.01 6.22
CA VAL A 132 -0.08 1.00 7.47
C VAL A 132 -0.40 2.41 8.01
N ASP A 133 0.07 3.44 7.37
CA ASP A 133 -0.30 4.85 7.60
C ASP A 133 -1.25 5.42 6.52
N ASN A 134 -1.76 4.56 5.62
CA ASN A 134 -2.71 4.92 4.57
C ASN A 134 -4.09 4.31 4.85
N PHE A 135 -5.13 5.11 4.72
CA PHE A 135 -6.51 4.72 4.98
C PHE A 135 -7.37 5.05 3.77
N VAL A 136 -8.00 4.04 3.18
CA VAL A 136 -8.84 4.19 2.00
C VAL A 136 -10.26 3.68 2.28
N GLN A 137 -11.22 4.10 1.43
CA GLN A 137 -12.59 3.61 1.51
C GLN A 137 -12.67 2.10 1.23
N PRO A 138 -13.61 1.36 1.85
CA PRO A 138 -13.68 -0.09 1.76
C PRO A 138 -13.78 -0.65 0.33
N ASP A 139 -14.43 0.07 -0.59
CA ASP A 139 -14.62 -0.34 -1.98
C ASP A 139 -13.44 -0.02 -2.91
N THR A 140 -12.35 0.56 -2.38
CA THR A 140 -11.19 0.99 -3.16
C THR A 140 -10.56 -0.16 -3.92
N LEU A 141 -10.26 -1.28 -3.27
CA LEU A 141 -9.64 -2.44 -3.91
C LEU A 141 -10.50 -2.94 -5.08
N LYS A 142 -11.79 -3.09 -4.87
CA LYS A 142 -12.76 -3.55 -5.87
C LYS A 142 -12.79 -2.63 -7.10
N GLN A 143 -12.74 -1.32 -6.86
CA GLN A 143 -12.68 -0.34 -7.93
C GLN A 143 -11.38 -0.46 -8.74
N LEU A 144 -10.23 -0.56 -8.08
CA LEU A 144 -8.94 -0.68 -8.77
C LEU A 144 -8.83 -1.97 -9.59
N VAL A 145 -9.30 -3.10 -9.04
CA VAL A 145 -9.35 -4.40 -9.73
C VAL A 145 -10.18 -4.32 -11.02
N SER A 146 -11.30 -3.56 -10.99
CA SER A 146 -12.19 -3.43 -12.15
C SER A 146 -11.52 -2.80 -13.40
N TYR A 147 -10.46 -2.04 -13.21
CA TYR A 147 -9.71 -1.42 -14.32
C TYR A 147 -8.76 -2.38 -15.03
N ASN A 148 -8.26 -3.40 -14.34
CA ASN A 148 -7.25 -4.33 -14.87
C ASN A 148 -6.07 -3.62 -15.56
N LEU A 149 -5.59 -2.54 -14.98
CA LEU A 149 -4.46 -1.76 -15.49
C LEU A 149 -3.12 -2.33 -15.01
N PRO A 150 -2.01 -2.10 -15.76
CA PRO A 150 -0.68 -2.55 -15.35
C PRO A 150 -0.32 -2.14 -13.92
N VAL A 151 -0.46 -0.85 -13.60
CA VAL A 151 -0.31 -0.28 -12.26
C VAL A 151 -1.35 0.81 -12.11
N VAL A 152 -2.11 0.79 -11.01
CA VAL A 152 -3.10 1.83 -10.70
C VAL A 152 -3.12 2.13 -9.19
N ALA A 153 -3.09 3.41 -8.85
CA ALA A 153 -3.20 3.90 -7.49
C ALA A 153 -4.49 4.70 -7.29
N PRO A 154 -5.14 4.62 -6.14
CA PRO A 154 -6.22 5.54 -5.77
C PRO A 154 -5.63 6.89 -5.38
N LEU A 155 -6.29 8.00 -5.66
CA LEU A 155 -5.86 9.27 -5.09
C LEU A 155 -6.09 9.27 -3.57
N ILE A 156 -5.01 9.35 -2.81
CA ILE A 156 -5.01 9.62 -1.37
C ILE A 156 -4.20 10.88 -1.08
N ARG A 157 -4.62 11.63 -0.06
CA ARG A 157 -3.99 12.90 0.32
C ARG A 157 -3.50 12.85 1.75
N TYR A 158 -2.56 13.70 2.07
CA TYR A 158 -2.16 13.90 3.46
C TYR A 158 -3.34 14.41 4.30
N ALA A 159 -3.55 13.79 5.46
CA ALA A 159 -4.50 14.27 6.46
C ALA A 159 -3.93 15.55 7.09
N GLU A 160 -4.55 16.68 6.77
CA GLU A 160 -4.06 17.99 7.21
C GLU A 160 -4.00 18.09 8.74
N GLY A 161 -2.79 18.18 9.29
CA GLY A 161 -2.53 18.38 10.72
C GLY A 161 -2.04 19.80 11.04
N LYS A 162 -1.17 20.39 10.21
CA LYS A 162 -0.61 21.72 10.40
C LYS A 162 -0.42 22.42 9.04
N GLU A 163 -0.63 23.73 9.01
CA GLU A 163 -0.51 24.58 7.81
C GLU A 163 0.89 24.58 7.15
N GLU A 164 1.90 24.03 7.80
CA GLU A 164 3.30 24.07 7.38
C GLU A 164 3.67 23.00 6.34
N HIS A 165 2.81 22.01 6.11
CA HIS A 165 3.12 20.93 5.18
C HIS A 165 2.54 21.21 3.79
N ARG A 166 3.39 21.08 2.78
CA ARG A 166 2.98 21.14 1.37
C ARG A 166 1.88 20.11 1.11
N PRO A 167 0.92 20.42 0.22
CA PRO A 167 -0.07 19.44 -0.20
C PRO A 167 0.66 18.18 -0.73
N TYR A 168 0.50 17.05 -0.03
CA TYR A 168 1.15 15.80 -0.35
C TYR A 168 0.11 14.76 -0.75
N ALA A 169 0.43 13.95 -1.74
CA ALA A 169 -0.38 12.83 -2.22
C ALA A 169 0.52 11.72 -2.75
N ASN A 170 -0.05 10.54 -2.98
CA ASN A 170 0.66 9.33 -3.34
C ASN A 170 1.04 9.23 -4.84
N TYR A 171 1.33 10.34 -5.50
CA TYR A 171 1.72 10.34 -6.91
C TYR A 171 2.67 11.49 -7.28
N HIS A 172 3.40 11.30 -8.35
CA HIS A 172 4.06 12.38 -9.10
C HIS A 172 3.58 12.28 -10.55
N ASN A 173 2.82 13.28 -11.02
CA ASN A 173 2.37 13.30 -12.41
C ASN A 173 3.53 13.45 -13.40
N ILE A 174 4.57 14.18 -13.01
CA ILE A 174 5.84 14.32 -13.72
C ILE A 174 6.97 14.11 -12.69
N ALA A 175 7.95 13.29 -13.05
CA ALA A 175 9.17 13.10 -12.28
C ALA A 175 10.36 13.81 -12.95
N SER A 176 11.33 14.17 -12.13
CA SER A 176 12.65 14.60 -12.62
C SER A 176 13.34 13.47 -13.39
N PRO A 177 14.40 13.72 -14.16
CA PRO A 177 15.18 12.66 -14.82
C PRO A 177 15.66 11.57 -13.86
N ASN A 178 15.90 11.91 -12.61
CA ASN A 178 16.31 10.96 -11.56
C ASN A 178 15.14 10.22 -10.92
N GLY A 179 13.86 10.52 -11.31
CA GLY A 179 12.67 9.84 -10.82
C GLY A 179 12.02 10.46 -9.57
N TYR A 180 12.56 11.56 -9.07
CA TYR A 180 12.03 12.26 -7.90
C TYR A 180 10.93 13.27 -8.26
N TYR A 181 10.19 13.71 -7.25
CA TYR A 181 9.15 14.73 -7.40
C TYR A 181 9.67 15.99 -8.09
N GLN A 182 8.91 16.46 -9.04
CA GLN A 182 9.13 17.75 -9.70
C GLN A 182 7.89 18.63 -9.54
N ASP A 183 8.06 19.76 -8.89
CA ASP A 183 6.99 20.73 -8.70
C ASP A 183 6.47 21.25 -10.03
N ASN A 184 5.14 21.20 -10.21
CA ASN A 184 4.51 21.67 -11.44
C ASN A 184 3.03 21.99 -11.21
N PHE A 185 2.49 22.89 -12.03
CA PHE A 185 1.10 23.35 -11.92
C PHE A 185 0.07 22.24 -12.13
N ALA A 186 0.35 21.25 -12.99
CA ALA A 186 -0.59 20.16 -13.27
C ALA A 186 -0.77 19.25 -12.04
N TYR A 187 0.25 19.08 -11.20
CA TYR A 187 0.13 18.36 -9.92
C TYR A 187 -1.01 18.93 -9.06
N TYR A 188 -1.05 20.24 -8.88
CA TYR A 188 -2.06 20.89 -8.04
C TYR A 188 -3.45 20.82 -8.65
N ARG A 189 -3.59 20.92 -9.97
CA ARG A 189 -4.87 20.75 -10.66
C ARG A 189 -5.46 19.36 -10.48
N ILE A 190 -4.62 18.33 -10.56
CA ILE A 190 -5.01 16.94 -10.29
C ILE A 190 -5.40 16.80 -8.81
N LEU A 191 -4.54 17.27 -7.90
CA LEU A 191 -4.75 17.19 -6.45
C LEU A 191 -6.06 17.85 -6.03
N ASN A 192 -6.40 18.99 -6.60
CA ASN A 192 -7.62 19.76 -6.29
C ASN A 192 -8.86 19.29 -7.05
N GLY A 193 -8.73 18.24 -7.88
CA GLY A 193 -9.86 17.67 -8.62
C GLY A 193 -10.36 18.53 -9.78
N GLU A 194 -9.54 19.48 -10.26
CA GLU A 194 -9.81 20.26 -11.48
C GLU A 194 -9.63 19.37 -12.74
N VAL A 195 -8.77 18.39 -12.66
CA VAL A 195 -8.60 17.32 -13.65
C VAL A 195 -8.94 16.01 -12.96
N ARG A 196 -9.91 15.28 -13.52
CA ARG A 196 -10.40 14.02 -12.94
C ARG A 196 -10.37 12.88 -13.95
N GLY A 197 -10.23 11.65 -13.47
CA GLY A 197 -10.25 10.42 -14.26
C GLY A 197 -9.06 9.52 -13.97
N LEU A 198 -8.77 8.60 -14.88
CA LEU A 198 -7.56 7.79 -14.88
C LEU A 198 -6.42 8.60 -15.51
N ILE A 199 -5.50 9.06 -14.69
CA ILE A 199 -4.42 9.97 -15.07
C ILE A 199 -3.11 9.21 -15.15
N LYS A 200 -2.40 9.33 -16.26
CA LYS A 200 -1.04 8.78 -16.38
C LYS A 200 -0.09 9.58 -15.49
N CYS A 201 0.69 8.86 -14.69
CA CYS A 201 1.69 9.43 -13.79
C CYS A 201 3.05 8.78 -14.02
N ASP A 202 4.11 9.52 -13.75
CA ASP A 202 5.47 8.99 -13.78
C ASP A 202 5.77 8.14 -12.54
N VAL A 203 5.10 8.43 -11.42
CA VAL A 203 5.28 7.74 -10.14
C VAL A 203 3.93 7.60 -9.43
N VAL A 204 3.66 6.41 -8.91
CA VAL A 204 2.70 6.16 -7.84
C VAL A 204 3.40 5.45 -6.70
N HIS A 205 2.97 5.69 -5.44
CA HIS A 205 3.61 5.10 -4.26
C HIS A 205 2.62 4.90 -3.10
N CYS A 206 3.05 4.27 -2.03
CA CYS A 206 2.32 4.00 -0.79
C CYS A 206 1.14 3.02 -0.94
N THR A 207 0.19 3.29 -1.84
CA THR A 207 -0.99 2.46 -2.07
C THR A 207 -1.23 2.32 -3.56
N TYR A 208 -1.16 1.09 -4.10
CA TYR A 208 -1.40 0.80 -5.52
C TYR A 208 -1.66 -0.69 -5.76
N LEU A 209 -2.27 -0.97 -6.90
CA LEU A 209 -2.55 -2.31 -7.41
C LEU A 209 -1.72 -2.56 -8.68
N ILE A 210 -1.16 -3.76 -8.80
CA ILE A 210 -0.39 -4.23 -9.97
C ILE A 210 -1.08 -5.48 -10.51
N ASN A 211 -1.32 -5.56 -11.82
CA ASN A 211 -1.88 -6.75 -12.41
C ASN A 211 -0.81 -7.84 -12.66
N LYS A 212 -1.24 -9.10 -12.73
CA LYS A 212 -0.39 -10.29 -12.93
C LYS A 212 0.58 -10.17 -14.09
N ALA A 213 0.12 -9.62 -15.23
CA ALA A 213 0.94 -9.50 -16.43
C ALA A 213 2.18 -8.61 -16.22
N THR A 214 2.09 -7.67 -15.27
CA THR A 214 3.14 -6.70 -14.96
C THR A 214 4.10 -7.18 -13.87
N LEU A 215 3.69 -8.13 -12.99
CA LEU A 215 4.46 -8.52 -11.81
C LEU A 215 5.92 -8.90 -12.11
N LYS A 216 6.16 -9.67 -13.19
CA LYS A 216 7.51 -10.08 -13.61
C LYS A 216 8.43 -8.93 -14.04
N ASP A 217 7.85 -7.76 -14.30
CA ASP A 217 8.58 -6.57 -14.73
C ASP A 217 8.91 -5.63 -13.58
N ILE A 218 8.40 -5.94 -12.37
CA ILE A 218 8.60 -5.12 -11.17
C ILE A 218 10.00 -5.33 -10.60
N ASN A 219 10.62 -4.20 -10.21
CA ASN A 219 11.87 -4.21 -9.48
C ASN A 219 11.91 -3.05 -8.49
N TYR A 220 12.20 -3.35 -7.23
CA TYR A 220 12.39 -2.37 -6.14
C TYR A 220 13.85 -2.24 -5.72
N VAL A 221 14.77 -3.02 -6.33
CA VAL A 221 16.18 -3.08 -5.90
C VAL A 221 17.08 -3.07 -7.13
N ASP A 222 17.82 -1.98 -7.36
CA ASP A 222 18.76 -1.85 -8.49
C ASP A 222 20.21 -1.58 -8.04
N GLY A 223 20.46 -1.64 -6.73
CA GLY A 223 21.77 -1.39 -6.13
C GLY A 223 22.07 0.09 -5.85
N SER A 224 21.21 1.02 -6.28
CA SER A 224 21.34 2.43 -5.93
C SER A 224 20.94 2.71 -4.47
N ASP A 225 21.17 3.95 -4.03
CA ASP A 225 20.73 4.47 -2.74
C ASP A 225 19.40 5.21 -2.83
N ASP A 226 18.67 5.06 -3.94
CA ASP A 226 17.38 5.69 -4.18
C ASP A 226 16.25 5.04 -3.35
N TYR A 227 15.15 5.76 -3.18
CA TYR A 227 13.92 5.23 -2.59
C TYR A 227 13.37 4.08 -3.45
N GLU A 228 12.82 3.06 -2.80
CA GLU A 228 12.29 1.88 -3.48
C GLU A 228 11.19 2.21 -4.50
N TYR A 229 10.32 3.20 -4.21
CA TYR A 229 9.28 3.63 -5.15
C TYR A 229 9.86 4.39 -6.37
N VAL A 230 11.01 5.04 -6.21
CA VAL A 230 11.73 5.69 -7.32
C VAL A 230 12.32 4.63 -8.24
N ILE A 231 12.96 3.60 -7.68
CA ILE A 231 13.49 2.45 -8.43
C ILE A 231 12.36 1.75 -9.18
N PHE A 232 11.28 1.41 -8.48
CA PHE A 232 10.08 0.79 -9.03
C PHE A 232 9.53 1.58 -10.23
N SER A 233 9.27 2.86 -10.03
CA SER A 233 8.70 3.71 -11.08
C SER A 233 9.65 3.96 -12.24
N ARG A 234 10.95 4.06 -11.99
CA ARG A 234 11.99 4.18 -13.03
C ARG A 234 12.03 2.92 -13.90
N THR A 235 12.06 1.75 -13.29
CA THR A 235 12.03 0.46 -13.99
C THR A 235 10.81 0.33 -14.90
N LEU A 236 9.62 0.72 -14.43
CA LEU A 236 8.41 0.70 -15.24
C LEU A 236 8.50 1.65 -16.45
N ARG A 237 8.97 2.89 -16.25
CA ARG A 237 9.13 3.85 -17.36
C ARG A 237 10.13 3.35 -18.40
N GLU A 238 11.24 2.76 -18.00
CA GLU A 238 12.24 2.18 -18.92
C GLU A 238 11.67 1.04 -19.76
N LYS A 239 10.71 0.29 -19.21
CA LYS A 239 9.99 -0.77 -19.92
C LYS A 239 8.75 -0.28 -20.68
N GLY A 240 8.44 1.02 -20.65
CA GLY A 240 7.26 1.59 -21.27
C GLY A 240 5.94 1.21 -20.61
N ILE A 241 5.97 0.75 -19.36
CA ILE A 241 4.79 0.38 -18.59
C ILE A 241 4.23 1.61 -17.89
N VAL A 242 2.96 1.91 -18.15
CA VAL A 242 2.30 3.13 -17.66
C VAL A 242 1.74 2.89 -16.26
N GLN A 243 1.98 3.85 -15.39
CA GLN A 243 1.35 3.96 -14.07
C GLN A 243 0.15 4.92 -14.16
N TYR A 244 -0.94 4.57 -13.49
CA TYR A 244 -2.17 5.36 -13.47
C TYR A 244 -2.52 5.78 -12.05
N LEU A 245 -3.02 7.01 -11.92
CA LEU A 245 -3.71 7.49 -10.74
C LEU A 245 -5.21 7.51 -11.04
N ASP A 246 -6.01 6.87 -10.21
CA ASP A 246 -7.45 7.08 -10.22
C ASP A 246 -7.79 8.31 -9.39
N ASN A 247 -8.12 9.40 -10.08
CA ASN A 247 -8.58 10.67 -9.50
C ASN A 247 -10.06 10.94 -9.83
N THR A 248 -10.87 9.90 -10.00
CA THR A 248 -12.32 10.08 -10.19
C THR A 248 -12.98 10.61 -8.92
N ARG A 249 -12.41 10.28 -7.78
CA ARG A 249 -12.75 10.78 -6.43
C ARG A 249 -11.52 10.80 -5.53
N LEU A 250 -11.65 11.37 -4.35
CA LEU A 250 -10.70 11.17 -3.27
C LEU A 250 -11.06 9.84 -2.58
N TYR A 251 -10.10 8.94 -2.50
CA TYR A 251 -10.29 7.59 -1.95
C TYR A 251 -9.96 7.50 -0.47
N GLY A 252 -9.11 8.38 0.03
CA GLY A 252 -8.68 8.29 1.40
C GLY A 252 -7.59 9.29 1.77
N TYR A 253 -6.98 9.02 2.90
CA TYR A 253 -5.94 9.87 3.49
C TYR A 253 -4.76 9.04 3.98
N LEU A 254 -3.59 9.65 3.96
CA LEU A 254 -2.38 9.14 4.60
C LEU A 254 -1.94 10.09 5.73
N THR A 255 -1.18 9.56 6.68
CA THR A 255 -0.60 10.37 7.75
C THR A 255 0.91 10.17 7.83
N LEU A 256 1.66 11.27 7.76
CA LEU A 256 3.11 11.27 7.97
C LEU A 256 3.48 11.54 9.43
N GLU A 257 2.56 12.13 10.19
CA GLU A 257 2.75 12.46 11.62
C GLU A 257 2.17 11.38 12.54
N GLU A 258 1.64 10.29 11.95
CA GLU A 258 1.02 9.21 12.71
C GLU A 258 -0.17 9.66 13.58
N ASP A 259 -0.87 10.72 13.14
CA ASP A 259 -2.04 11.29 13.82
C ASP A 259 -3.33 10.57 13.39
N LEU A 260 -3.69 9.53 14.14
CA LEU A 260 -4.89 8.73 13.89
C LEU A 260 -6.19 9.57 14.01
N GLU A 261 -6.24 10.52 14.91
CA GLU A 261 -7.45 11.34 15.10
C GLU A 261 -7.68 12.31 13.91
N ALA A 262 -6.59 12.84 13.35
CA ALA A 262 -6.69 13.60 12.11
C ALA A 262 -7.21 12.72 10.96
N VAL A 263 -6.68 11.50 10.80
CA VAL A 263 -7.15 10.55 9.79
C VAL A 263 -8.64 10.25 9.96
N LYS A 264 -9.07 9.84 11.15
CA LYS A 264 -10.49 9.54 11.45
C LYS A 264 -11.40 10.74 11.11
N LYS A 265 -10.99 11.94 11.49
CA LYS A 265 -11.72 13.19 11.21
C LYS A 265 -11.88 13.43 9.70
N TRP A 266 -10.85 13.13 8.89
CA TRP A 266 -10.89 13.36 7.46
C TRP A 266 -11.60 12.23 6.72
N MET A 267 -11.39 10.97 7.12
CA MET A 267 -12.13 9.81 6.55
C MET A 267 -13.63 9.94 6.74
N ALA A 268 -14.09 10.47 7.88
CA ALA A 268 -15.52 10.68 8.16
C ALA A 268 -16.19 11.72 7.22
N LYS A 269 -15.43 12.43 6.37
CA LYS A 269 -15.94 13.42 5.41
C LYS A 269 -16.06 12.86 3.98
N LEU A 270 -15.54 11.66 3.74
CA LEU A 270 -15.64 10.95 2.45
C LEU A 270 -16.94 10.17 2.34
#